data_64e32fbb4bd8e4627500934f11031e97
#
_entry.id   64e32fbb4bd8e4627500934f11031e97
#
_cell.length_a   1.000
_cell.length_b   1.000
_cell.length_c   1.000
_cell.angle_alpha   90.00
_cell.angle_beta   90.00
_cell.angle_gamma   90.00
#
_symmetry.space_group_name_H-M   'P 1'
#
loop_
_entity.id
_entity.type
_entity.pdbx_description
1 polymer ?
#
loop_
_entity_poly.entity_id
_entity_poly.type
_entity_poly.pdbx_seq_one_letter_code
_entity_poly.pdbx_strand_id
1 'polypeptide(L)'
;MTPSTPAAPPKVYLAAITCEDSTGLAAQLNPYLASHPAAEPPAFLLQACSLAQLLHRLDLPMAAADAVLLMAPPLSASPIQDSQAQALLMQTRLQLVARAQAFQLLFSQGQRLEQEALAALCNWYPKAAALQALRTALRAAGHSTRQGWSCEKCSDPDCELRLFQDLVAPKA
;
A
#
# COMPACT_ATOMS: atom_id res chain seq x y z
N MET A 1 22.94 -32.27 -9.45
CA MET A 1 22.54 -30.97 -8.93
C MET A 1 21.81 -30.25 -10.07
N THR A 2 20.48 -30.19 -10.02
CA THR A 2 19.67 -29.47 -11.00
C THR A 2 19.80 -27.98 -10.71
N PRO A 3 20.11 -27.12 -11.69
CA PRO A 3 20.16 -25.69 -11.52
C PRO A 3 18.75 -25.22 -11.11
N SER A 4 18.63 -24.65 -9.91
CA SER A 4 17.39 -24.04 -9.44
C SER A 4 17.11 -22.82 -10.31
N THR A 5 16.07 -22.87 -11.12
CA THR A 5 15.62 -21.72 -11.92
C THR A 5 15.32 -20.58 -10.94
N PRO A 6 15.89 -19.37 -11.13
CA PRO A 6 15.60 -18.24 -10.26
C PRO A 6 14.09 -17.96 -10.28
N ALA A 7 13.50 -17.86 -9.10
CA ALA A 7 12.09 -17.51 -8.96
C ALA A 7 11.83 -16.13 -9.59
N ALA A 8 10.72 -15.99 -10.31
CA ALA A 8 10.33 -14.69 -10.84
C ALA A 8 10.16 -13.66 -9.69
N PRO A 9 10.55 -12.39 -9.90
CA PRO A 9 10.38 -11.38 -8.87
C PRO A 9 8.88 -11.19 -8.52
N PRO A 10 8.56 -10.93 -7.24
CA PRO A 10 7.19 -10.68 -6.82
C PRO A 10 6.62 -9.44 -7.50
N LYS A 11 5.30 -9.40 -7.64
CA LYS A 11 4.59 -8.28 -8.26
C LYS A 11 3.92 -7.42 -7.19
N VAL A 12 3.98 -6.12 -7.38
CA VAL A 12 3.20 -5.16 -6.61
C VAL A 12 2.19 -4.52 -7.54
N TYR A 13 0.92 -4.79 -7.29
CA TYR A 13 -0.18 -4.22 -8.05
C TYR A 13 -0.57 -2.87 -7.45
N LEU A 14 -0.54 -1.82 -8.27
CA LEU A 14 -1.07 -0.51 -7.95
C LEU A 14 -2.47 -0.43 -8.54
N ALA A 15 -3.50 -0.43 -7.71
CA ALA A 15 -4.88 -0.45 -8.16
C ALA A 15 -5.64 0.80 -7.70
N ALA A 16 -6.23 1.50 -8.66
CA ALA A 16 -7.07 2.67 -8.49
C ALA A 16 -8.41 2.48 -9.19
N ILE A 17 -9.35 3.42 -9.05
CA ILE A 17 -10.62 3.39 -9.79
C ILE A 17 -10.35 3.38 -11.29
N THR A 18 -9.44 4.21 -11.76
CA THR A 18 -8.99 4.23 -13.16
C THR A 18 -7.58 3.66 -13.30
N CYS A 19 -7.25 3.17 -14.48
CA CYS A 19 -5.88 2.74 -14.77
C CYS A 19 -4.91 3.94 -14.89
N GLU A 20 -5.41 5.13 -15.25
CA GLU A 20 -4.60 6.34 -15.36
C GLU A 20 -4.02 6.76 -14.02
N ASP A 21 -4.84 6.75 -12.94
CA ASP A 21 -4.39 7.12 -11.60
C ASP A 21 -3.29 6.18 -11.11
N SER A 22 -3.45 4.88 -11.30
CA SER A 22 -2.45 3.89 -10.90
C SER A 22 -1.18 3.97 -11.75
N THR A 23 -1.30 4.28 -13.05
CA THR A 23 -0.16 4.50 -13.96
C THR A 23 0.61 5.76 -13.58
N GLY A 24 -0.10 6.83 -13.21
CA GLY A 24 0.50 8.06 -12.71
C GLY A 24 1.36 7.82 -11.47
N LEU A 25 0.82 7.09 -10.49
CA LEU A 25 1.59 6.71 -9.31
C LEU A 25 2.78 5.80 -9.65
N ALA A 26 2.60 4.82 -10.52
CA ALA A 26 3.69 3.95 -10.96
C ALA A 26 4.84 4.76 -11.61
N ALA A 27 4.50 5.74 -12.43
CA ALA A 27 5.49 6.62 -13.06
C ALA A 27 6.27 7.45 -12.02
N GLN A 28 5.60 7.91 -10.95
CA GLN A 28 6.24 8.63 -9.86
C GLN A 28 7.17 7.73 -9.02
N LEU A 29 6.81 6.46 -8.83
CA LEU A 29 7.61 5.51 -8.04
C LEU A 29 8.81 4.93 -8.81
N ASN A 30 8.72 4.80 -10.12
CA ASN A 30 9.76 4.19 -10.95
C ASN A 30 11.16 4.81 -10.79
N PRO A 31 11.36 6.15 -10.68
CA PRO A 31 12.68 6.73 -10.47
C PRO A 31 13.37 6.22 -9.22
N TYR A 32 12.64 5.97 -8.14
CA TYR A 32 13.20 5.45 -6.88
C TYR A 32 13.63 3.99 -7.00
N LEU A 33 12.98 3.24 -7.89
CA LEU A 33 13.25 1.82 -8.11
C LEU A 33 14.34 1.58 -9.16
N ALA A 34 14.45 2.50 -10.13
CA ALA A 34 15.45 2.43 -11.21
C ALA A 34 16.85 2.88 -10.77
N SER A 35 16.99 3.51 -9.60
CA SER A 35 18.26 4.08 -9.11
C SER A 35 19.31 3.03 -8.71
N HIS A 36 19.10 1.76 -9.06
CA HIS A 36 20.04 0.67 -8.74
C HIS A 36 20.92 0.30 -9.92
N PRO A 37 22.20 -0.05 -9.65
CA PRO A 37 23.08 -0.56 -10.68
C PRO A 37 22.46 -1.82 -11.31
N ALA A 38 22.50 -1.88 -12.64
CA ALA A 38 21.85 -2.88 -13.51
C ALA A 38 22.26 -4.36 -13.25
N ALA A 39 22.99 -4.65 -12.18
CA ALA A 39 23.55 -5.97 -11.86
C ALA A 39 22.64 -6.84 -10.97
N GLU A 40 21.64 -6.28 -10.29
CA GLU A 40 20.72 -7.06 -9.45
C GLU A 40 19.31 -7.09 -10.06
N PRO A 41 18.65 -8.27 -10.05
CA PRO A 41 17.26 -8.36 -10.48
C PRO A 41 16.39 -7.43 -9.59
N PRO A 42 15.34 -6.83 -10.15
CA PRO A 42 14.45 -5.97 -9.38
C PRO A 42 13.85 -6.75 -8.22
N ALA A 43 13.82 -6.12 -7.03
CA ALA A 43 13.25 -6.76 -5.83
C ALA A 43 11.77 -7.09 -5.98
N PHE A 44 11.07 -6.37 -6.87
CA PHE A 44 9.67 -6.57 -7.27
C PHE A 44 9.38 -5.82 -8.58
N LEU A 45 8.25 -6.14 -9.20
CA LEU A 45 7.75 -5.47 -10.40
C LEU A 45 6.48 -4.69 -10.06
N LEU A 46 6.42 -3.39 -10.39
CA LEU A 46 5.20 -2.60 -10.28
C LEU A 46 4.28 -2.88 -11.47
N GLN A 47 3.01 -3.10 -11.19
CA GLN A 47 1.98 -3.30 -12.20
C GLN A 47 0.75 -2.43 -11.90
N ALA A 48 0.55 -1.39 -12.69
CA ALA A 48 -0.63 -0.55 -12.60
C ALA A 48 -1.87 -1.26 -13.20
N CYS A 49 -3.02 -1.10 -12.56
CA CYS A 49 -4.30 -1.62 -13.05
C CYS A 49 -5.47 -0.83 -12.44
N SER A 50 -6.66 -0.95 -13.02
CA SER A 50 -7.89 -0.51 -12.38
C SER A 50 -8.36 -1.52 -11.33
N LEU A 51 -9.22 -1.09 -10.38
CA LEU A 51 -9.84 -2.00 -9.41
C LEU A 51 -10.64 -3.11 -10.10
N ALA A 52 -11.33 -2.80 -11.21
CA ALA A 52 -12.06 -3.78 -11.98
C ALA A 52 -11.14 -4.83 -12.62
N GLN A 53 -10.00 -4.41 -13.17
CA GLN A 53 -8.99 -5.31 -13.71
C GLN A 53 -8.34 -6.17 -12.61
N LEU A 54 -8.10 -5.58 -11.43
CA LEU A 54 -7.58 -6.33 -10.30
C LEU A 54 -8.57 -7.39 -9.83
N LEU A 55 -9.86 -7.06 -9.70
CA LEU A 55 -10.90 -8.03 -9.33
C LEU A 55 -10.95 -9.21 -10.30
N HIS A 56 -10.95 -8.95 -11.61
CA HIS A 56 -10.90 -10.00 -12.61
C HIS A 56 -9.61 -10.85 -12.52
N ARG A 57 -8.50 -10.22 -12.17
CA ARG A 57 -7.23 -10.92 -11.97
C ARG A 57 -7.21 -11.75 -10.69
N LEU A 58 -7.95 -11.34 -9.65
CA LEU A 58 -8.09 -12.13 -8.43
C LEU A 58 -8.80 -13.46 -8.67
N ASP A 59 -9.50 -13.67 -9.79
CA ASP A 59 -10.03 -14.98 -10.18
C ASP A 59 -8.91 -15.98 -10.49
N LEU A 60 -7.70 -15.51 -10.80
CA LEU A 60 -6.50 -16.29 -11.02
C LEU A 60 -5.65 -16.37 -9.73
N PRO A 61 -4.84 -17.44 -9.57
CA PRO A 61 -3.94 -17.53 -8.42
C PRO A 61 -2.87 -16.43 -8.48
N MET A 62 -2.75 -15.65 -7.41
CA MET A 62 -1.64 -14.74 -7.19
C MET A 62 -0.54 -15.44 -6.38
N ALA A 63 0.72 -15.05 -6.59
CA ALA A 63 1.80 -15.58 -5.77
C ALA A 63 1.69 -15.04 -4.34
N ALA A 64 2.06 -15.85 -3.35
CA ALA A 64 2.03 -15.43 -1.94
C ALA A 64 2.93 -14.22 -1.64
N ALA A 65 3.97 -14.02 -2.47
CA ALA A 65 4.89 -12.89 -2.36
C ALA A 65 4.38 -11.62 -3.07
N ASP A 66 3.31 -11.71 -3.86
CA ASP A 66 2.71 -10.54 -4.50
C ASP A 66 1.98 -9.67 -3.46
N ALA A 67 1.91 -8.37 -3.70
CA ALA A 67 1.24 -7.43 -2.81
C ALA A 67 0.40 -6.43 -3.60
N VAL A 68 -0.55 -5.77 -2.94
CA VAL A 68 -1.47 -4.84 -3.58
C VAL A 68 -1.51 -3.52 -2.83
N LEU A 69 -1.25 -2.42 -3.52
CA LEU A 69 -1.53 -1.06 -3.06
C LEU A 69 -2.86 -0.60 -3.65
N LEU A 70 -3.85 -0.41 -2.79
CA LEU A 70 -5.18 0.07 -3.16
C LEU A 70 -5.28 1.56 -2.92
N MET A 71 -5.48 2.33 -3.97
CA MET A 71 -5.71 3.77 -3.86
C MET A 71 -7.19 4.02 -3.53
N ALA A 72 -7.43 4.75 -2.44
CA ALA A 72 -8.77 5.21 -2.13
C ALA A 72 -9.26 6.19 -3.20
N PRO A 73 -10.52 6.10 -3.65
CA PRO A 73 -11.06 7.04 -4.61
C PRO A 73 -11.04 8.47 -4.03
N PRO A 74 -10.68 9.46 -4.83
CA PRO A 74 -10.86 10.85 -4.42
C PRO A 74 -12.37 11.11 -4.25
N LEU A 75 -12.71 12.00 -3.32
CA LEU A 75 -14.09 12.45 -3.18
C LEU A 75 -14.46 13.23 -4.46
N SER A 76 -15.53 12.81 -5.13
CA SER A 76 -16.04 13.46 -6.33
C SER A 76 -17.23 14.36 -6.00
N ALA A 77 -17.63 15.17 -6.97
CA ALA A 77 -18.85 15.98 -6.83
C ALA A 77 -20.14 15.15 -7.02
N SER A 78 -20.02 13.86 -7.38
CA SER A 78 -21.16 12.98 -7.63
C SER A 78 -21.27 11.88 -6.56
N PRO A 79 -22.26 11.96 -5.65
CA PRO A 79 -22.48 10.96 -4.61
C PRO A 79 -22.70 9.53 -5.15
N ILE A 80 -23.29 9.40 -6.35
CA ILE A 80 -23.53 8.10 -6.98
C ILE A 80 -22.22 7.46 -7.43
N GLN A 81 -21.35 8.23 -8.06
CA GLN A 81 -20.03 7.74 -8.49
C GLN A 81 -19.17 7.37 -7.29
N ASP A 82 -19.20 8.17 -6.22
CA ASP A 82 -18.50 7.89 -4.99
C ASP A 82 -19.00 6.58 -4.35
N SER A 83 -20.30 6.35 -4.33
CA SER A 83 -20.90 5.12 -3.80
C SER A 83 -20.44 3.89 -4.61
N GLN A 84 -20.43 3.97 -5.94
CA GLN A 84 -19.98 2.88 -6.81
C GLN A 84 -18.47 2.61 -6.62
N ALA A 85 -17.66 3.65 -6.56
CA ALA A 85 -16.24 3.55 -6.33
C ALA A 85 -15.91 2.91 -4.97
N GLN A 86 -16.64 3.32 -3.92
CA GLN A 86 -16.51 2.75 -2.58
C GLN A 86 -16.95 1.29 -2.53
N ALA A 87 -18.05 0.92 -3.21
CA ALA A 87 -18.51 -0.46 -3.30
C ALA A 87 -17.45 -1.36 -3.98
N LEU A 88 -16.87 -0.89 -5.09
CA LEU A 88 -15.82 -1.61 -5.81
C LEU A 88 -14.56 -1.79 -4.95
N LEU A 89 -14.14 -0.74 -4.25
CA LEU A 89 -13.02 -0.79 -3.32
C LEU A 89 -13.28 -1.80 -2.18
N MET A 90 -14.46 -1.76 -1.60
CA MET A 90 -14.85 -2.69 -0.53
C MET A 90 -14.85 -4.13 -1.03
N GLN A 91 -15.44 -4.40 -2.20
CA GLN A 91 -15.44 -5.72 -2.82
C GLN A 91 -14.02 -6.23 -3.04
N THR A 92 -13.12 -5.38 -3.56
CA THR A 92 -11.72 -5.73 -3.77
C THR A 92 -11.03 -6.09 -2.46
N ARG A 93 -11.23 -5.31 -1.40
CA ARG A 93 -10.69 -5.58 -0.06
C ARG A 93 -11.14 -6.93 0.49
N LEU A 94 -12.44 -7.23 0.41
CA LEU A 94 -13.00 -8.50 0.88
C LEU A 94 -12.39 -9.69 0.13
N GLN A 95 -12.19 -9.57 -1.17
CA GLN A 95 -11.55 -10.61 -1.98
C GLN A 95 -10.08 -10.81 -1.59
N LEU A 96 -9.32 -9.74 -1.34
CA LEU A 96 -7.93 -9.82 -0.91
C LEU A 96 -7.81 -10.45 0.48
N VAL A 97 -8.68 -10.08 1.42
CA VAL A 97 -8.75 -10.68 2.76
C VAL A 97 -9.08 -12.17 2.67
N ALA A 98 -10.09 -12.55 1.89
CA ALA A 98 -10.49 -13.95 1.71
C ALA A 98 -9.36 -14.83 1.15
N ARG A 99 -8.43 -14.23 0.41
CA ARG A 99 -7.25 -14.92 -0.17
C ARG A 99 -5.99 -14.80 0.68
N ALA A 100 -6.07 -14.17 1.84
CA ALA A 100 -4.91 -13.84 2.67
C ALA A 100 -3.80 -13.10 1.88
N GLN A 101 -4.19 -12.31 0.86
CA GLN A 101 -3.26 -11.55 0.03
C GLN A 101 -2.84 -10.27 0.76
N ALA A 102 -1.53 -9.99 0.78
CA ALA A 102 -1.02 -8.76 1.38
C ALA A 102 -1.51 -7.53 0.60
N PHE A 103 -2.13 -6.57 1.29
CA PHE A 103 -2.53 -5.30 0.69
C PHE A 103 -2.44 -4.14 1.70
N GLN A 104 -2.34 -2.94 1.17
CA GLN A 104 -2.45 -1.70 1.94
C GLN A 104 -3.32 -0.69 1.20
N LEU A 105 -4.14 0.03 1.95
CA LEU A 105 -4.91 1.16 1.46
C LEU A 105 -4.06 2.43 1.52
N LEU A 106 -4.13 3.21 0.46
CA LEU A 106 -3.53 4.53 0.35
C LEU A 106 -4.65 5.56 0.34
N PHE A 107 -4.68 6.46 1.32
CA PHE A 107 -5.73 7.45 1.48
C PHE A 107 -5.30 8.86 1.08
N SER A 108 -4.00 9.09 1.00
CA SER A 108 -3.43 10.39 0.66
C SER A 108 -3.62 10.73 -0.80
N GLN A 109 -3.37 11.99 -1.15
CA GLN A 109 -3.38 12.49 -2.52
C GLN A 109 -2.09 13.26 -2.83
N GLY A 110 -1.76 13.37 -4.11
CA GLY A 110 -0.58 14.09 -4.56
C GLY A 110 0.72 13.54 -3.97
N GLN A 111 1.61 14.40 -3.53
CA GLN A 111 2.93 14.02 -3.02
C GLN A 111 2.87 13.12 -1.76
N ARG A 112 1.83 13.27 -0.94
CA ARG A 112 1.65 12.40 0.23
C ARG A 112 1.29 10.96 -0.16
N LEU A 113 0.56 10.77 -1.26
CA LEU A 113 0.25 9.45 -1.80
C LEU A 113 1.52 8.69 -2.19
N GLU A 114 2.45 9.37 -2.86
CA GLU A 114 3.76 8.82 -3.20
C GLU A 114 4.54 8.38 -1.96
N GLN A 115 4.62 9.25 -0.95
CA GLN A 115 5.29 8.94 0.32
C GLN A 115 4.67 7.75 1.04
N GLU A 116 3.33 7.67 1.06
CA GLU A 116 2.59 6.57 1.67
C GLU A 116 2.88 5.25 0.94
N ALA A 117 2.86 5.27 -0.40
CA ALA A 117 3.20 4.10 -1.23
C ALA A 117 4.64 3.64 -1.01
N LEU A 118 5.60 4.57 -0.99
CA LEU A 118 7.01 4.27 -0.73
C LEU A 118 7.23 3.69 0.67
N ALA A 119 6.53 4.20 1.69
CA ALA A 119 6.57 3.66 3.04
C ALA A 119 6.05 2.21 3.08
N ALA A 120 4.95 1.91 2.39
CA ALA A 120 4.40 0.56 2.27
C ALA A 120 5.41 -0.41 1.60
N LEU A 121 6.00 0.00 0.49
CA LEU A 121 7.02 -0.79 -0.22
C LEU A 121 8.25 -1.05 0.67
N CYS A 122 8.72 -0.05 1.41
CA CYS A 122 9.81 -0.20 2.36
C CYS A 122 9.51 -1.20 3.49
N ASN A 123 8.25 -1.30 3.91
CA ASN A 123 7.82 -2.24 4.94
C ASN A 123 7.74 -3.67 4.40
N TRP A 124 7.21 -3.86 3.19
CA TRP A 124 7.05 -5.19 2.59
C TRP A 124 8.38 -5.77 2.08
N TYR A 125 9.25 -4.90 1.56
CA TYR A 125 10.54 -5.32 0.99
C TYR A 125 11.73 -4.69 1.75
N PRO A 126 11.91 -5.03 3.04
CA PRO A 126 12.91 -4.39 3.89
C PRO A 126 14.36 -4.63 3.45
N LYS A 127 14.58 -5.68 2.66
CA LYS A 127 15.91 -6.06 2.14
C LYS A 127 16.19 -5.48 0.76
N ALA A 128 15.21 -4.83 0.12
CA ALA A 128 15.42 -4.22 -1.20
C ALA A 128 16.41 -3.07 -1.10
N ALA A 129 17.58 -3.25 -1.70
CA ALA A 129 18.67 -2.27 -1.62
C ALA A 129 18.23 -0.91 -2.19
N ALA A 130 17.40 -0.91 -3.28
CA ALA A 130 16.80 0.28 -3.85
C ALA A 130 15.99 1.11 -2.83
N LEU A 131 15.39 0.48 -1.85
CA LEU A 131 14.56 1.13 -0.86
C LEU A 131 15.31 1.51 0.42
N GLN A 132 16.58 1.06 0.61
CA GLN A 132 17.32 1.33 1.83
C GLN A 132 17.67 2.80 2.01
N ALA A 133 18.16 3.44 0.97
CA ALA A 133 18.46 4.88 0.99
C ALA A 133 17.19 5.70 1.25
N LEU A 134 16.08 5.30 0.62
CA LEU A 134 14.78 5.92 0.80
C LEU A 134 14.26 5.75 2.22
N ARG A 135 14.39 4.56 2.83
CA ARG A 135 14.02 4.34 4.25
C ARG A 135 14.75 5.26 5.19
N THR A 136 16.04 5.47 4.93
CA THR A 136 16.85 6.39 5.72
C THR A 136 16.34 7.82 5.57
N ALA A 137 16.04 8.25 4.35
CA ALA A 137 15.49 9.57 4.07
C ALA A 137 14.10 9.77 4.69
N LEU A 138 13.19 8.80 4.57
CA LEU A 138 11.86 8.84 5.20
C LEU A 138 11.94 8.91 6.73
N ARG A 139 12.85 8.16 7.34
CA ARG A 139 13.08 8.22 8.80
C ARG A 139 13.63 9.57 9.23
N ALA A 140 14.59 10.13 8.49
CA ALA A 140 15.15 11.43 8.78
C ALA A 140 14.12 12.56 8.64
N ALA A 141 13.16 12.41 7.72
CA ALA A 141 12.03 13.33 7.54
C ALA A 141 10.93 13.17 8.60
N GLY A 142 11.11 12.30 9.61
CA GLY A 142 10.10 12.05 10.65
C GLY A 142 8.92 11.20 10.20
N HIS A 143 8.95 10.66 8.98
CA HIS A 143 7.93 9.74 8.51
C HIS A 143 8.18 8.36 9.14
N SER A 144 7.43 8.04 10.19
CA SER A 144 7.44 6.71 10.78
C SER A 144 6.95 5.70 9.73
N THR A 145 7.80 4.71 9.41
CA THR A 145 7.39 3.55 8.58
C THR A 145 6.42 2.63 9.32
N ARG A 146 6.16 2.90 10.59
CA ARG A 146 5.10 2.30 11.39
C ARG A 146 3.90 3.22 11.33
N GLN A 147 2.99 3.00 10.40
CA GLN A 147 1.59 3.43 10.53
C GLN A 147 0.90 2.54 11.58
N GLY A 148 1.39 2.63 12.81
CA GLY A 148 0.56 2.27 13.96
C GLY A 148 -0.32 3.48 14.24
N TRP A 149 -1.53 3.26 14.53
CA TRP A 149 -2.42 4.16 15.25
C TRP A 149 -1.83 4.38 16.66
N SER A 150 -0.64 4.94 16.74
CA SER A 150 -0.04 5.32 18.00
C SER A 150 -0.31 6.80 18.18
N CYS A 151 -0.96 7.14 19.26
CA CYS A 151 -0.97 8.49 19.77
C CYS A 151 0.49 8.98 19.76
N GLU A 152 0.78 10.07 19.03
CA GLU A 152 2.16 10.58 18.84
C GLU A 152 2.90 10.88 20.15
N LYS A 153 2.20 10.88 21.29
CA LYS A 153 2.74 11.18 22.62
C LYS A 153 2.95 10.00 23.55
N CYS A 154 2.21 8.93 23.38
CA CYS A 154 2.38 7.74 24.22
C CYS A 154 1.92 6.50 23.46
N SER A 155 2.84 5.57 23.20
CA SER A 155 2.51 4.22 22.69
C SER A 155 1.96 3.33 23.81
N ASP A 156 1.25 3.90 24.78
CA ASP A 156 0.76 3.20 25.96
C ASP A 156 -0.71 2.80 25.74
N PRO A 157 -1.00 1.49 25.65
CA PRO A 157 -2.38 1.00 25.52
C PRO A 157 -3.28 1.42 26.71
N ASP A 158 -2.72 1.72 27.88
CA ASP A 158 -3.47 2.23 29.02
C ASP A 158 -3.98 3.65 28.81
N CYS A 159 -3.34 4.44 27.93
CA CYS A 159 -3.78 5.77 27.58
C CYS A 159 -5.06 5.75 26.72
N GLU A 160 -5.14 4.82 25.77
CA GLU A 160 -6.35 4.61 24.97
C GLU A 160 -7.52 4.11 25.80
N LEU A 161 -7.25 3.20 26.73
CA LEU A 161 -8.27 2.66 27.62
C LEU A 161 -8.87 3.76 28.52
N ARG A 162 -8.04 4.68 29.05
CA ARG A 162 -8.51 5.83 29.85
C ARG A 162 -9.34 6.81 29.01
N LEU A 163 -8.93 7.10 27.77
CA LEU A 163 -9.69 7.95 26.86
C LEU A 163 -11.07 7.37 26.55
N PHE A 164 -11.17 6.06 26.38
CA PHE A 164 -12.44 5.35 26.22
C PHE A 164 -13.28 5.38 27.48
N GLN A 165 -12.67 5.19 28.65
CA GLN A 165 -13.37 5.22 29.94
C GLN A 165 -13.93 6.63 30.24
N ASP A 166 -13.17 7.70 29.91
CA ASP A 166 -13.61 9.08 30.08
C ASP A 166 -14.73 9.49 29.10
N LEU A 167 -14.78 8.89 27.91
CA LEU A 167 -15.85 9.09 26.92
C LEU A 167 -17.15 8.37 27.30
N VAL A 168 -17.07 7.27 28.00
CA VAL A 168 -18.22 6.42 28.38
C VAL A 168 -18.72 6.73 29.79
N ALA A 169 -17.94 7.43 30.61
CA ALA A 169 -18.36 7.86 31.95
C ALA A 169 -19.56 8.85 31.86
N PRO A 170 -20.67 8.57 32.52
CA PRO A 170 -21.78 9.51 32.57
C PRO A 170 -21.32 10.81 33.21
N LYS A 171 -21.44 11.91 32.47
CA LYS A 171 -21.21 13.26 33.03
C LYS A 171 -22.27 13.52 34.09
N ALA A 172 -21.84 13.60 35.35
CA ALA A 172 -22.67 14.00 36.48
C ALA A 172 -23.05 15.48 36.38
#